data_0f2a2c2682cf689fbee476fc871778b0
#
_entry.id   0f2a2c2682cf689fbee476fc871778b0
#
_cell.length_a   1.000
_cell.length_b   1.000
_cell.length_c   1.000
_cell.angle_alpha   90.00
_cell.angle_beta   90.00
_cell.angle_gamma   90.00
#
_symmetry.space_group_name_H-M   'P 1'
#
loop_
_entity.id
_entity.type
_entity.pdbx_description
1 polymer ?
#
loop_
_entity_poly.entity_id
_entity_poly.type
_entity_poly.pdbx_seq_one_letter_code
_entity_poly.pdbx_strand_id
1 'polypeptide(L)'
;ILIVVTGFYFFKPNNPHFQRLKYAAILNSGGSPSAKTGAPGEGNCTMCHSGSVNDGNSNSSISFSGLNNEYELGVTYDMTLTISNGSSKNGFQLVILDSAQNKDAGNLTASDMVNTQITSNNRTYLNHTHSGNSQTSWNFQWTAPSNNAGPITLYYAYNVSNAMNNTAGDQIYLASHTIYPSTTASLFSINSIENGCFVDGNKLIIPQNALISGDAAISIYSLKGKRISSFKTTPISGANNEISLPIDLKRGLYILTITSGEYNQAIKFIY
;
A
#
# COMPACT_ATOMS: atom_id res chain seq x y z
N ILE A 1 -27.72 33.35 77.33
CA ILE A 1 -28.31 32.55 76.27
C ILE A 1 -28.10 33.33 75.00
N LEU A 2 -27.18 32.86 74.16
CA LEU A 2 -26.82 33.52 72.88
C LEU A 2 -27.56 32.72 71.77
N ILE A 3 -28.49 33.42 71.09
CA ILE A 3 -29.21 32.81 69.94
C ILE A 3 -28.42 33.21 68.68
N VAL A 4 -27.77 32.21 68.06
CA VAL A 4 -27.13 32.42 66.79
C VAL A 4 -28.19 32.12 65.70
N VAL A 5 -28.59 33.17 64.98
CA VAL A 5 -29.44 33.05 63.80
C VAL A 5 -28.53 32.81 62.56
N THR A 6 -28.48 31.59 62.09
CA THR A 6 -27.80 31.26 60.82
C THR A 6 -28.73 31.59 59.65
N GLY A 7 -28.44 32.71 58.99
CA GLY A 7 -29.10 33.08 57.73
C GLY A 7 -28.62 32.22 56.60
N PHE A 8 -29.54 31.44 56.06
CA PHE A 8 -29.33 30.75 54.76
C PHE A 8 -29.44 31.77 53.64
N TYR A 9 -28.33 32.15 53.03
CA TYR A 9 -28.34 32.88 51.77
C TYR A 9 -28.62 31.89 50.61
N PHE A 10 -29.83 31.94 50.07
CA PHE A 10 -30.12 31.33 48.78
C PHE A 10 -29.44 32.13 47.68
N PHE A 11 -28.37 31.60 47.12
CA PHE A 11 -27.82 32.13 45.89
C PHE A 11 -28.82 31.94 44.76
N LYS A 12 -29.43 33.03 44.30
CA LYS A 12 -30.15 33.02 43.01
C LYS A 12 -29.11 32.88 41.89
N PRO A 13 -29.23 31.90 41.00
CA PRO A 13 -28.37 31.78 39.86
C PRO A 13 -28.83 32.70 38.71
N ASN A 14 -28.81 34.01 38.94
CA ASN A 14 -28.98 34.99 37.88
C ASN A 14 -27.65 35.70 37.63
N ASN A 15 -26.66 34.91 37.17
CA ASN A 15 -25.44 35.47 36.63
C ASN A 15 -25.58 35.43 35.09
N PRO A 16 -25.81 36.59 34.41
CA PRO A 16 -25.94 36.65 32.96
C PRO A 16 -24.61 36.41 32.24
N HIS A 17 -23.55 36.08 32.96
CA HIS A 17 -22.21 35.77 32.42
C HIS A 17 -21.89 34.27 32.33
N PHE A 18 -22.83 33.36 32.56
CA PHE A 18 -22.64 32.02 31.96
C PHE A 18 -22.82 32.16 30.45
N GLN A 19 -21.84 32.79 29.81
CA GLN A 19 -21.65 32.60 28.39
C GLN A 19 -21.49 31.09 28.22
N ARG A 20 -22.49 30.45 27.63
CA ARG A 20 -22.37 29.17 26.99
C ARG A 20 -21.09 29.26 26.15
N LEU A 21 -20.02 28.64 26.61
CA LEU A 21 -18.87 28.37 25.74
C LEU A 21 -19.47 27.61 24.57
N LYS A 22 -19.78 28.34 23.50
CA LYS A 22 -20.05 27.73 22.21
C LYS A 22 -18.72 27.06 21.87
N TYR A 23 -18.64 25.76 22.10
CA TYR A 23 -17.60 24.96 21.46
C TYR A 23 -17.80 25.22 19.97
N ALA A 24 -16.99 26.11 19.42
CA ALA A 24 -16.89 26.24 17.99
C ALA A 24 -16.52 24.84 17.50
N ALA A 25 -17.40 24.23 16.74
CA ALA A 25 -17.09 22.97 16.12
C ALA A 25 -15.76 23.17 15.38
N ILE A 26 -14.73 22.41 15.76
CA ILE A 26 -13.44 22.47 15.07
C ILE A 26 -13.70 21.91 13.69
N LEU A 27 -13.89 22.80 12.74
CA LEU A 27 -14.03 22.43 11.32
C LEU A 27 -12.64 22.12 10.82
N ASN A 28 -12.31 20.85 10.71
CA ASN A 28 -11.00 20.38 10.24
C ASN A 28 -10.89 20.49 8.70
N SER A 29 -11.21 21.65 8.16
CA SER A 29 -11.20 21.92 6.73
C SER A 29 -9.81 21.81 6.08
N GLY A 30 -8.76 21.78 6.87
CA GLY A 30 -7.37 21.60 6.43
C GLY A 30 -6.81 20.21 6.69
N GLY A 31 -7.66 19.23 6.99
CA GLY A 31 -7.23 17.85 7.24
C GLY A 31 -7.83 17.27 8.52
N SER A 32 -8.11 15.98 8.49
CA SER A 32 -8.66 15.24 9.63
C SER A 32 -7.63 15.06 10.75
N PRO A 33 -8.02 15.08 12.03
CA PRO A 33 -7.19 14.53 13.10
C PRO A 33 -6.86 13.06 12.82
N SER A 34 -5.69 12.59 13.29
CA SER A 34 -5.24 11.20 13.08
C SER A 34 -6.25 10.17 13.59
N ALA A 35 -6.18 8.94 13.06
CA ALA A 35 -6.97 7.78 13.45
C ALA A 35 -8.49 7.94 13.18
N LYS A 36 -8.83 8.43 11.98
CA LYS A 36 -10.21 8.59 11.52
C LYS A 36 -10.50 7.89 10.19
N THR A 37 -9.73 6.87 9.84
CA THR A 37 -9.85 6.14 8.57
C THR A 37 -10.87 5.01 8.59
N GLY A 38 -11.36 4.60 9.77
CA GLY A 38 -12.16 3.39 9.92
C GLY A 38 -11.35 2.09 9.89
N ALA A 39 -10.01 2.18 9.86
CA ALA A 39 -9.13 1.02 9.97
C ALA A 39 -9.27 0.32 11.32
N PRO A 40 -8.82 -0.95 11.45
CA PRO A 40 -8.86 -1.65 12.72
C PRO A 40 -8.25 -0.85 13.87
N GLY A 41 -9.04 -0.64 14.93
CA GLY A 41 -8.67 0.15 16.11
C GLY A 41 -8.81 1.66 15.95
N GLU A 42 -9.38 2.17 14.87
CA GLU A 42 -9.58 3.59 14.62
C GLU A 42 -11.06 3.99 14.63
N GLY A 43 -11.30 5.29 14.85
CA GLY A 43 -12.60 5.90 14.60
C GLY A 43 -12.79 6.28 13.13
N ASN A 44 -13.78 7.12 12.87
CA ASN A 44 -14.04 7.67 11.54
C ASN A 44 -14.55 9.11 11.65
N CYS A 45 -14.97 9.69 10.54
CA CYS A 45 -15.43 11.08 10.47
C CYS A 45 -16.66 11.37 11.36
N THR A 46 -17.45 10.36 11.76
CA THR A 46 -18.62 10.56 12.63
C THR A 46 -18.25 10.99 14.06
N MET A 47 -16.97 10.92 14.43
CA MET A 47 -16.52 11.45 15.73
C MET A 47 -16.64 12.98 15.81
N CYS A 48 -16.70 13.66 14.68
CA CYS A 48 -16.87 15.13 14.61
C CYS A 48 -18.09 15.52 13.76
N HIS A 49 -18.45 14.75 12.74
CA HIS A 49 -19.57 15.01 11.87
C HIS A 49 -20.79 14.14 12.28
N SER A 50 -21.94 14.77 12.41
CA SER A 50 -23.19 14.01 12.70
C SER A 50 -23.74 13.42 11.41
N GLY A 51 -23.91 12.13 11.40
CA GLY A 51 -24.46 11.37 10.25
C GLY A 51 -24.25 9.88 10.38
N SER A 52 -24.89 9.13 9.50
CA SER A 52 -24.68 7.68 9.39
C SER A 52 -23.44 7.40 8.54
N VAL A 53 -22.79 6.28 8.83
CA VAL A 53 -21.73 5.75 7.98
C VAL A 53 -22.36 5.01 6.81
N ASN A 54 -21.90 5.32 5.60
CA ASN A 54 -22.31 4.68 4.35
C ASN A 54 -21.16 3.81 3.81
N ASP A 55 -21.51 2.86 2.94
CA ASP A 55 -20.51 2.13 2.16
C ASP A 55 -19.89 3.05 1.12
N GLY A 56 -18.58 3.22 1.22
CA GLY A 56 -17.80 4.04 0.31
C GLY A 56 -17.25 3.30 -0.90
N ASN A 57 -17.23 1.96 -0.89
CA ASN A 57 -16.64 1.17 -1.97
C ASN A 57 -17.38 1.34 -3.30
N SER A 58 -18.70 1.55 -3.25
CA SER A 58 -19.51 1.77 -4.45
C SER A 58 -19.35 3.17 -5.06
N ASN A 59 -18.84 4.14 -4.30
CA ASN A 59 -18.75 5.55 -4.69
C ASN A 59 -17.32 6.09 -4.68
N SER A 60 -16.35 5.21 -4.52
CA SER A 60 -14.93 5.60 -4.58
C SER A 60 -14.10 4.51 -5.25
N SER A 61 -12.91 4.89 -5.67
CA SER A 61 -11.93 3.99 -6.26
C SER A 61 -10.51 4.41 -5.90
N ILE A 62 -9.63 3.44 -5.80
CA ILE A 62 -8.19 3.62 -5.78
C ILE A 62 -7.66 3.22 -7.15
N SER A 63 -7.08 4.17 -7.89
CA SER A 63 -6.24 3.86 -9.03
C SER A 63 -4.85 3.48 -8.50
N PHE A 64 -4.33 2.38 -8.99
CA PHE A 64 -3.05 1.82 -8.60
C PHE A 64 -2.28 1.46 -9.87
N SER A 65 -1.05 1.96 -10.03
CA SER A 65 -0.25 1.74 -11.25
C SER A 65 0.35 0.33 -11.36
N GLY A 66 0.20 -0.51 -10.34
CA GLY A 66 0.54 -1.93 -10.38
C GLY A 66 -0.46 -2.74 -11.20
N LEU A 67 0.01 -3.85 -11.79
CA LEU A 67 -0.84 -4.76 -12.56
C LEU A 67 -1.66 -5.65 -11.61
N ASN A 68 -2.92 -5.92 -11.96
CA ASN A 68 -3.80 -6.88 -11.28
C ASN A 68 -3.97 -6.66 -9.77
N ASN A 69 -3.86 -5.44 -9.25
CA ASN A 69 -3.80 -5.16 -7.82
C ASN A 69 -2.65 -5.88 -7.10
N GLU A 70 -1.54 -6.12 -7.79
CA GLU A 70 -0.34 -6.72 -7.22
C GLU A 70 0.78 -5.71 -7.08
N TYR A 71 1.54 -5.79 -5.98
CA TYR A 71 2.71 -4.96 -5.73
C TYR A 71 4.00 -5.76 -5.74
N GLU A 72 5.07 -5.17 -6.25
CA GLU A 72 6.44 -5.68 -6.17
C GLU A 72 7.17 -5.02 -4.99
N LEU A 73 8.05 -5.78 -4.35
CA LEU A 73 8.78 -5.33 -3.16
C LEU A 73 9.67 -4.12 -3.47
N GLY A 74 9.58 -3.08 -2.65
CA GLY A 74 10.39 -1.87 -2.76
C GLY A 74 10.04 -0.95 -3.93
N VAL A 75 9.04 -1.29 -4.74
CA VAL A 75 8.62 -0.46 -5.89
C VAL A 75 7.72 0.69 -5.41
N THR A 76 7.91 1.87 -6.01
CA THR A 76 7.04 3.03 -5.76
C THR A 76 5.96 3.11 -6.83
N TYR A 77 4.73 3.28 -6.39
CA TYR A 77 3.53 3.35 -7.22
C TYR A 77 2.87 4.71 -7.11
N ASP A 78 2.43 5.24 -8.24
CA ASP A 78 1.49 6.36 -8.28
C ASP A 78 0.09 5.85 -8.00
N MET A 79 -0.60 6.51 -7.10
CA MET A 79 -1.94 6.16 -6.68
C MET A 79 -2.86 7.37 -6.70
N THR A 80 -4.14 7.14 -6.93
CA THR A 80 -5.16 8.18 -6.90
C THR A 80 -6.40 7.68 -6.18
N LEU A 81 -6.84 8.40 -5.15
CA LEU A 81 -8.16 8.24 -4.56
C LEU A 81 -9.16 9.12 -5.31
N THR A 82 -10.23 8.55 -5.82
CA THR A 82 -11.32 9.29 -6.48
C THR A 82 -12.66 8.95 -5.83
N ILE A 83 -13.50 9.97 -5.59
CA ILE A 83 -14.89 9.81 -5.14
C ILE A 83 -15.83 10.29 -6.24
N SER A 84 -16.87 9.52 -6.56
CA SER A 84 -17.83 9.83 -7.63
C SER A 84 -19.05 10.64 -7.15
N ASN A 85 -19.33 10.64 -5.87
CA ASN A 85 -20.45 11.30 -5.22
C ASN A 85 -20.05 12.57 -4.45
N GLY A 86 -18.92 13.17 -4.80
CA GLY A 86 -18.40 14.37 -4.13
C GLY A 86 -19.31 15.60 -4.30
N SER A 87 -19.13 16.55 -3.40
CA SER A 87 -19.77 17.87 -3.39
C SER A 87 -18.76 18.99 -3.64
N SER A 88 -19.14 20.23 -3.38
CA SER A 88 -18.22 21.38 -3.43
C SER A 88 -17.17 21.37 -2.31
N LYS A 89 -17.39 20.59 -1.25
CA LYS A 89 -16.47 20.42 -0.13
C LYS A 89 -16.42 18.95 0.30
N ASN A 90 -15.22 18.39 0.24
CA ASN A 90 -14.96 16.99 0.53
C ASN A 90 -13.72 16.89 1.43
N GLY A 91 -13.63 15.85 2.21
CA GLY A 91 -12.45 15.57 3.01
C GLY A 91 -12.20 14.08 3.10
N PHE A 92 -10.95 13.69 3.30
CA PHE A 92 -10.61 12.28 3.49
C PHE A 92 -9.42 12.11 4.44
N GLN A 93 -9.31 10.92 4.99
CA GLN A 93 -8.09 10.41 5.60
C GLN A 93 -7.88 8.96 5.16
N LEU A 94 -6.65 8.61 4.84
CA LEU A 94 -6.25 7.29 4.36
C LEU A 94 -5.04 6.78 5.14
N VAL A 95 -5.00 5.46 5.40
CA VAL A 95 -3.87 4.74 5.98
C VAL A 95 -3.63 3.46 5.18
N ILE A 96 -2.37 3.01 5.10
CA ILE A 96 -1.98 1.78 4.39
C ILE A 96 -1.36 0.82 5.40
N LEU A 97 -2.02 -0.33 5.61
CA LEU A 97 -1.64 -1.30 6.64
C LEU A 97 -1.41 -2.69 6.06
N ASP A 98 -0.45 -3.43 6.65
CA ASP A 98 -0.44 -4.87 6.46
C ASP A 98 -1.69 -5.49 7.08
N SER A 99 -2.29 -6.45 6.37
CA SER A 99 -3.57 -7.04 6.79
C SER A 99 -3.44 -8.01 7.96
N ALA A 100 -2.22 -8.45 8.29
CA ALA A 100 -1.97 -9.43 9.34
C ALA A 100 -1.73 -8.78 10.71
N GLN A 101 -0.97 -7.68 10.75
CA GLN A 101 -0.57 -7.02 12.01
C GLN A 101 -1.24 -5.67 12.22
N ASN A 102 -1.91 -5.12 11.19
CA ASN A 102 -2.51 -3.78 11.19
C ASN A 102 -1.50 -2.67 11.51
N LYS A 103 -0.27 -2.80 11.02
CA LYS A 103 0.81 -1.81 11.11
C LYS A 103 1.02 -1.14 9.76
N ASP A 104 1.63 0.04 9.76
CA ASP A 104 2.03 0.72 8.52
C ASP A 104 2.81 -0.22 7.60
N ALA A 105 2.42 -0.28 6.35
CA ALA A 105 3.03 -1.10 5.34
C ALA A 105 3.62 -0.24 4.22
N GLY A 106 4.94 -0.24 4.11
CA GLY A 106 5.66 0.58 3.14
C GLY A 106 5.74 2.06 3.54
N ASN A 107 5.94 2.93 2.57
CA ASN A 107 6.09 4.37 2.79
C ASN A 107 5.06 5.15 1.98
N LEU A 108 4.21 5.90 2.67
CA LEU A 108 3.15 6.73 2.11
C LEU A 108 3.66 8.17 1.95
N THR A 109 3.52 8.75 0.76
CA THR A 109 4.03 10.09 0.43
C THR A 109 2.96 10.94 -0.26
N ALA A 110 2.81 12.18 0.18
CA ALA A 110 1.99 13.18 -0.49
C ALA A 110 2.72 13.71 -1.73
N SER A 111 2.42 13.21 -2.92
CA SER A 111 3.03 13.69 -4.17
C SER A 111 2.42 15.02 -4.65
N ASP A 112 1.17 15.29 -4.29
CA ASP A 112 0.49 16.57 -4.50
C ASP A 112 0.33 17.30 -3.18
N MET A 113 1.37 17.99 -2.72
CA MET A 113 1.38 18.72 -1.45
C MET A 113 0.48 19.96 -1.41
N VAL A 114 -0.11 20.37 -2.53
CA VAL A 114 -1.12 21.42 -2.56
C VAL A 114 -2.45 20.88 -2.04
N ASN A 115 -2.85 19.69 -2.48
CA ASN A 115 -4.14 19.09 -2.18
C ASN A 115 -4.08 17.98 -1.13
N THR A 116 -2.89 17.44 -0.84
CA THR A 116 -2.69 16.38 0.15
C THR A 116 -1.56 16.69 1.12
N GLN A 117 -1.59 16.08 2.29
CA GLN A 117 -0.56 16.19 3.33
C GLN A 117 -0.44 14.89 4.12
N ILE A 118 0.74 14.67 4.70
CA ILE A 118 0.99 13.58 5.63
C ILE A 118 0.84 14.09 7.06
N THR A 119 0.17 13.29 7.90
CA THR A 119 0.18 13.44 9.37
C THR A 119 0.57 12.12 10.01
N SER A 120 1.22 12.17 11.17
CA SER A 120 1.69 10.97 11.86
C SER A 120 1.29 10.99 13.32
N ASN A 121 0.76 9.87 13.79
CA ASN A 121 0.48 9.59 15.20
C ASN A 121 0.35 8.07 15.36
N ASN A 122 1.40 7.38 15.75
CA ASN A 122 1.56 5.91 15.76
C ASN A 122 1.45 5.25 14.38
N ARG A 123 0.73 5.86 13.44
CA ARG A 123 0.58 5.47 12.03
C ARG A 123 0.75 6.70 11.14
N THR A 124 1.01 6.47 9.88
CA THR A 124 1.17 7.50 8.85
C THR A 124 -0.13 7.64 8.04
N TYR A 125 -0.68 8.84 8.02
CA TYR A 125 -1.96 9.14 7.35
C TYR A 125 -1.77 10.13 6.22
N LEU A 126 -2.45 9.90 5.12
CA LEU A 126 -2.65 10.87 4.05
C LEU A 126 -3.99 11.59 4.30
N ASN A 127 -3.99 12.90 4.22
CA ASN A 127 -5.17 13.75 4.38
C ASN A 127 -5.28 14.74 3.24
N HIS A 128 -6.48 15.28 3.01
CA HIS A 128 -6.65 16.49 2.24
C HIS A 128 -6.02 17.70 2.97
N THR A 129 -5.65 18.72 2.22
CA THR A 129 -5.33 20.07 2.75
C THR A 129 -6.56 20.96 2.67
N HIS A 130 -6.43 22.21 3.12
CA HIS A 130 -7.48 23.21 2.92
C HIS A 130 -7.79 23.44 1.42
N SER A 131 -6.79 23.47 0.56
CA SER A 131 -6.96 23.56 -0.90
C SER A 131 -7.58 22.29 -1.47
N GLY A 132 -7.17 21.13 -0.94
CA GLY A 132 -7.64 19.82 -1.36
C GLY A 132 -9.09 19.49 -1.02
N ASN A 133 -9.74 20.29 -0.14
CA ASN A 133 -11.13 20.01 0.25
C ASN A 133 -12.17 20.33 -0.84
N SER A 134 -11.80 20.96 -1.93
CA SER A 134 -12.66 21.19 -3.10
C SER A 134 -12.48 20.15 -4.21
N GLN A 135 -11.59 19.18 -3.99
CA GLN A 135 -11.31 18.13 -4.95
C GLN A 135 -12.24 16.92 -4.74
N THR A 136 -12.35 16.10 -5.77
CA THR A 136 -12.96 14.76 -5.75
C THR A 136 -11.95 13.67 -6.10
N SER A 137 -10.69 14.06 -6.34
CA SER A 137 -9.60 13.17 -6.69
C SER A 137 -8.28 13.69 -6.10
N TRP A 138 -7.50 12.80 -5.48
CA TRP A 138 -6.26 13.15 -4.79
C TRP A 138 -5.15 12.16 -5.18
N ASN A 139 -4.02 12.70 -5.62
CA ASN A 139 -2.85 11.94 -6.04
C ASN A 139 -1.86 11.80 -4.87
N PHE A 140 -1.25 10.63 -4.77
CA PHE A 140 -0.22 10.33 -3.80
C PHE A 140 0.69 9.21 -4.31
N GLN A 141 1.77 8.94 -3.60
CA GLN A 141 2.66 7.82 -3.89
C GLN A 141 2.75 6.87 -2.70
N TRP A 142 2.96 5.62 -3.01
CA TRP A 142 3.23 4.59 -2.02
C TRP A 142 4.39 3.72 -2.49
N THR A 143 5.41 3.59 -1.63
CA THR A 143 6.51 2.65 -1.85
C THR A 143 6.24 1.37 -1.08
N ALA A 144 6.17 0.26 -1.77
CA ALA A 144 5.94 -1.05 -1.17
C ALA A 144 7.04 -1.42 -0.16
N PRO A 145 6.74 -2.25 0.85
CA PRO A 145 7.77 -2.78 1.76
C PRO A 145 8.86 -3.52 1.00
N SER A 146 10.08 -3.45 1.51
CA SER A 146 11.21 -4.24 0.96
C SER A 146 11.13 -5.73 1.25
N ASN A 147 10.31 -6.11 2.22
CA ASN A 147 10.03 -7.50 2.58
C ASN A 147 8.56 -7.83 2.30
N ASN A 148 8.26 -9.10 2.02
CA ASN A 148 6.88 -9.54 1.80
C ASN A 148 6.04 -9.38 3.08
N ALA A 149 5.14 -8.42 3.08
CA ALA A 149 4.19 -8.16 4.17
C ALA A 149 2.84 -8.89 3.98
N GLY A 150 2.69 -9.70 2.93
CA GLY A 150 1.42 -10.31 2.57
C GLY A 150 0.43 -9.29 1.98
N PRO A 151 -0.89 -9.54 2.07
CA PRO A 151 -1.90 -8.59 1.64
C PRO A 151 -1.80 -7.26 2.40
N ILE A 152 -1.92 -6.17 1.68
CA ILE A 152 -1.88 -4.81 2.21
C ILE A 152 -3.21 -4.14 1.90
N THR A 153 -3.82 -3.51 2.91
CA THR A 153 -5.11 -2.86 2.77
C THR A 153 -5.00 -1.36 3.02
N LEU A 154 -5.49 -0.59 2.06
CA LEU A 154 -5.74 0.83 2.17
C LEU A 154 -7.10 1.00 2.83
N TYR A 155 -7.16 1.58 4.02
CA TYR A 155 -8.40 1.98 4.69
C TYR A 155 -8.57 3.48 4.56
N TYR A 156 -9.76 3.92 4.20
CA TYR A 156 -10.03 5.34 4.12
C TYR A 156 -11.47 5.70 4.46
N ALA A 157 -11.60 6.81 5.17
CA ALA A 157 -12.86 7.48 5.39
C ALA A 157 -12.91 8.77 4.60
N TYR A 158 -14.05 9.09 4.03
CA TYR A 158 -14.25 10.37 3.40
C TYR A 158 -15.59 10.99 3.78
N ASN A 159 -15.61 12.32 3.78
CA ASN A 159 -16.75 13.16 4.08
C ASN A 159 -17.17 13.93 2.83
N VAL A 160 -18.41 13.82 2.48
CA VAL A 160 -19.08 14.66 1.47
C VAL A 160 -19.91 15.69 2.23
N SER A 161 -19.37 16.92 2.31
CA SER A 161 -19.98 17.98 3.11
C SER A 161 -21.14 18.63 2.37
N ASN A 162 -22.17 19.02 3.13
CA ASN A 162 -23.26 19.86 2.63
C ASN A 162 -22.89 21.35 2.48
N ALA A 163 -21.64 21.70 2.75
CA ALA A 163 -21.06 23.05 2.66
C ALA A 163 -21.74 24.13 3.53
N MET A 164 -22.47 23.74 4.57
CA MET A 164 -23.15 24.69 5.48
C MET A 164 -22.25 25.23 6.60
N ASN A 165 -20.93 25.04 6.54
CA ASN A 165 -19.96 25.45 7.55
C ASN A 165 -20.30 24.96 8.98
N ASN A 166 -20.85 23.77 9.08
CA ASN A 166 -21.08 23.05 10.34
C ASN A 166 -20.84 21.55 10.12
N THR A 167 -20.95 20.75 11.16
CA THR A 167 -20.72 19.30 11.13
C THR A 167 -22.00 18.47 10.99
N ALA A 168 -23.15 19.11 10.79
CA ALA A 168 -24.44 18.45 10.70
C ALA A 168 -24.88 18.29 9.22
N GLY A 169 -25.41 17.13 8.89
CA GLY A 169 -25.96 16.85 7.57
C GLY A 169 -24.93 16.45 6.51
N ASP A 170 -23.68 16.28 6.89
CA ASP A 170 -22.64 15.71 6.05
C ASP A 170 -22.85 14.19 5.85
N GLN A 171 -22.33 13.65 4.77
CA GLN A 171 -22.38 12.22 4.50
C GLN A 171 -21.00 11.60 4.66
N ILE A 172 -20.91 10.60 5.53
CA ILE A 172 -19.67 9.91 5.86
C ILE A 172 -19.65 8.56 5.17
N TYR A 173 -18.51 8.22 4.60
CA TYR A 173 -18.29 6.98 3.90
C TYR A 173 -17.02 6.30 4.41
N LEU A 174 -17.06 4.97 4.50
CA LEU A 174 -15.90 4.12 4.76
C LEU A 174 -15.66 3.21 3.58
N ALA A 175 -14.42 3.06 3.20
CA ALA A 175 -14.02 2.15 2.14
C ALA A 175 -12.65 1.53 2.41
N SER A 176 -12.37 0.45 1.71
CA SER A 176 -11.07 -0.21 1.73
C SER A 176 -10.72 -0.80 0.37
N HIS A 177 -9.42 -0.86 0.09
CA HIS A 177 -8.89 -1.47 -1.11
C HIS A 177 -7.69 -2.35 -0.75
N THR A 178 -7.71 -3.62 -1.15
CA THR A 178 -6.63 -4.56 -0.83
C THR A 178 -5.80 -4.84 -2.07
N ILE A 179 -4.48 -4.77 -1.91
CA ILE A 179 -3.47 -5.14 -2.89
C ILE A 179 -2.66 -6.32 -2.36
N TYR A 180 -2.16 -7.14 -3.25
CA TYR A 180 -1.48 -8.38 -2.92
C TYR A 180 -0.01 -8.32 -3.34
N PRO A 181 0.90 -9.02 -2.64
CA PRO A 181 2.24 -9.16 -3.16
C PRO A 181 2.17 -9.88 -4.50
N SER A 182 2.93 -9.37 -5.48
CA SER A 182 3.03 -10.04 -6.76
C SER A 182 3.49 -11.48 -6.54
N THR A 183 2.67 -12.41 -7.00
CA THR A 183 3.01 -13.84 -7.03
C THR A 183 3.87 -14.17 -8.25
N THR A 184 4.19 -13.19 -9.08
CA THR A 184 5.29 -13.39 -10.00
C THR A 184 6.45 -13.82 -9.13
N ALA A 185 6.78 -15.11 -9.18
CA ALA A 185 8.08 -15.59 -8.71
C ALA A 185 9.05 -14.50 -9.13
N SER A 186 9.62 -13.78 -8.13
CA SER A 186 10.57 -12.71 -8.38
C SER A 186 11.38 -13.17 -9.59
N LEU A 187 11.13 -12.60 -10.76
CA LEU A 187 12.09 -12.69 -11.82
C LEU A 187 13.23 -11.91 -11.21
N PHE A 188 14.06 -12.67 -10.49
CA PHE A 188 15.32 -12.18 -9.96
C PHE A 188 15.81 -11.19 -10.97
N SER A 189 16.05 -9.96 -10.53
CA SER A 189 16.63 -8.90 -11.34
C SER A 189 17.46 -9.60 -12.41
N ILE A 190 17.00 -9.57 -13.66
CA ILE A 190 17.81 -10.07 -14.76
C ILE A 190 18.91 -9.05 -14.81
N ASN A 191 19.89 -9.24 -13.92
CA ASN A 191 21.15 -8.56 -14.06
C ASN A 191 21.54 -8.83 -15.50
N SER A 192 21.43 -7.74 -16.27
CA SER A 192 21.73 -7.65 -17.68
C SER A 192 22.70 -8.76 -18.11
N ILE A 193 22.34 -9.41 -19.17
CA ILE A 193 23.06 -10.33 -20.07
C ILE A 193 24.63 -10.20 -20.10
N GLU A 194 25.26 -9.89 -19.00
CA GLU A 194 26.73 -9.88 -18.89
C GLU A 194 27.32 -11.30 -18.71
N ASN A 195 26.49 -12.28 -18.39
CA ASN A 195 26.90 -13.67 -18.23
C ASN A 195 26.09 -14.60 -19.12
N GLY A 196 26.02 -14.29 -20.40
CA GLY A 196 25.13 -14.91 -21.36
C GLY A 196 25.31 -16.40 -21.48
N CYS A 197 24.42 -17.19 -20.88
CA CYS A 197 24.23 -18.57 -21.34
C CYS A 197 23.87 -18.57 -22.82
N PHE A 198 24.54 -19.36 -23.59
CA PHE A 198 24.26 -19.54 -25.03
C PHE A 198 24.15 -21.01 -25.38
N VAL A 199 23.53 -21.28 -26.51
CA VAL A 199 23.37 -22.64 -27.00
C VAL A 199 24.39 -22.88 -28.11
N ASP A 200 25.13 -23.99 -28.01
CA ASP A 200 26.00 -24.51 -29.04
C ASP A 200 25.55 -25.95 -29.40
N GLY A 201 24.99 -26.10 -30.57
CA GLY A 201 24.35 -27.37 -30.98
C GLY A 201 23.17 -27.75 -30.09
N ASN A 202 23.27 -28.84 -29.36
CA ASN A 202 22.28 -29.30 -28.38
C ASN A 202 22.77 -29.10 -26.92
N LYS A 203 23.79 -28.29 -26.72
CA LYS A 203 24.34 -27.98 -25.39
C LYS A 203 24.03 -26.58 -25.00
N LEU A 204 23.65 -26.38 -23.74
CA LEU A 204 23.59 -25.10 -23.10
C LEU A 204 24.93 -24.84 -22.40
N ILE A 205 25.60 -23.76 -22.78
CA ILE A 205 26.86 -23.33 -22.21
C ILE A 205 26.56 -22.28 -21.12
N ILE A 206 26.96 -22.59 -19.90
CA ILE A 206 26.84 -21.71 -18.74
C ILE A 206 28.24 -21.18 -18.42
N PRO A 207 28.50 -19.88 -18.57
CA PRO A 207 29.78 -19.28 -18.26
C PRO A 207 30.18 -19.50 -16.80
N GLN A 208 31.48 -19.60 -16.55
CA GLN A 208 32.04 -19.83 -15.22
C GLN A 208 31.57 -18.84 -14.16
N ASN A 209 31.40 -17.57 -14.52
CA ASN A 209 30.96 -16.50 -13.62
C ASN A 209 29.45 -16.55 -13.30
N ALA A 210 28.69 -17.40 -13.97
CA ALA A 210 27.25 -17.62 -13.71
C ALA A 210 27.01 -18.76 -12.72
N LEU A 211 28.03 -19.45 -12.25
CA LEU A 211 27.92 -20.57 -11.32
C LEU A 211 28.73 -20.31 -10.05
N ILE A 212 28.18 -20.73 -8.92
CA ILE A 212 28.84 -20.65 -7.62
C ILE A 212 29.45 -22.02 -7.28
N SER A 213 30.40 -22.02 -6.35
CA SER A 213 31.00 -23.25 -5.83
C SER A 213 29.96 -24.08 -5.04
N GLY A 214 29.84 -25.36 -5.34
CA GLY A 214 28.97 -26.33 -4.68
C GLY A 214 27.92 -26.94 -5.59
N ASP A 215 27.18 -27.93 -5.09
CA ASP A 215 26.13 -28.59 -5.85
C ASP A 215 25.02 -27.62 -6.25
N ALA A 216 24.69 -27.59 -7.53
CA ALA A 216 23.64 -26.76 -8.08
C ALA A 216 22.53 -27.59 -8.73
N ALA A 217 21.30 -27.19 -8.48
CA ALA A 217 20.14 -27.67 -9.21
C ALA A 217 19.81 -26.70 -10.34
N ILE A 218 19.75 -27.20 -11.56
CA ILE A 218 19.46 -26.43 -12.76
C ILE A 218 18.13 -26.91 -13.32
N SER A 219 17.20 -26.00 -13.57
CA SER A 219 15.92 -26.33 -14.17
C SER A 219 15.61 -25.45 -15.37
N ILE A 220 15.00 -26.00 -16.38
CA ILE A 220 14.58 -25.33 -17.61
C ILE A 220 13.05 -25.24 -17.61
N TYR A 221 12.54 -24.04 -17.86
CA TYR A 221 11.11 -23.74 -17.93
C TYR A 221 10.74 -23.12 -19.27
N SER A 222 9.53 -23.43 -19.74
CA SER A 222 8.90 -22.63 -20.79
C SER A 222 8.46 -21.26 -20.24
N LEU A 223 8.18 -20.31 -21.11
CA LEU A 223 7.61 -19.00 -20.71
C LEU A 223 6.25 -19.11 -19.98
N LYS A 224 5.56 -20.25 -20.10
CA LYS A 224 4.31 -20.52 -19.37
C LYS A 224 4.55 -21.16 -17.99
N GLY A 225 5.78 -21.16 -17.49
CA GLY A 225 6.15 -21.72 -16.21
C GLY A 225 6.18 -23.25 -16.12
N LYS A 226 5.94 -23.97 -17.23
CA LYS A 226 6.05 -25.43 -17.25
C LYS A 226 7.51 -25.84 -17.18
N ARG A 227 7.92 -26.62 -16.16
CA ARG A 227 9.25 -27.20 -16.08
C ARG A 227 9.41 -28.27 -17.15
N ILE A 228 10.45 -28.12 -17.97
CA ILE A 228 10.77 -29.00 -19.09
C ILE A 228 11.80 -30.03 -18.66
N SER A 229 12.84 -29.59 -17.95
CA SER A 229 13.92 -30.47 -17.51
C SER A 229 14.53 -29.93 -16.20
N SER A 230 15.21 -30.82 -15.47
CA SER A 230 15.96 -30.46 -14.26
C SER A 230 17.20 -31.38 -14.18
N PHE A 231 18.33 -30.77 -13.79
CA PHE A 231 19.63 -31.44 -13.67
C PHE A 231 20.24 -31.05 -12.32
N LYS A 232 21.04 -31.94 -11.76
CA LYS A 232 21.99 -31.61 -10.68
C LYS A 232 23.39 -31.62 -11.27
N THR A 233 24.19 -30.64 -10.97
CA THR A 233 25.57 -30.55 -11.39
C THR A 233 26.44 -30.02 -10.29
N THR A 234 27.69 -30.48 -10.23
CA THR A 234 28.72 -29.85 -9.42
C THR A 234 29.52 -28.97 -10.37
N PRO A 235 29.47 -27.65 -10.24
CA PRO A 235 30.20 -26.75 -11.13
C PRO A 235 31.68 -27.01 -11.13
N ILE A 236 32.28 -26.98 -12.32
CA ILE A 236 33.74 -27.11 -12.50
C ILE A 236 34.32 -25.69 -12.34
N SER A 237 35.12 -25.50 -11.30
CA SER A 237 35.82 -24.24 -11.10
C SER A 237 36.81 -23.97 -12.24
N GLY A 238 36.76 -22.78 -12.83
CA GLY A 238 37.70 -22.35 -13.87
C GLY A 238 37.32 -22.72 -15.31
N ALA A 239 36.12 -23.28 -15.54
CA ALA A 239 35.64 -23.64 -16.88
C ALA A 239 34.16 -23.31 -17.06
N ASN A 240 33.72 -23.18 -18.33
CA ASN A 240 32.32 -23.15 -18.68
C ASN A 240 31.69 -24.51 -18.40
N ASN A 241 30.44 -24.51 -17.91
CA ASN A 241 29.70 -25.73 -17.68
C ASN A 241 28.78 -26.01 -18.87
N GLU A 242 28.81 -27.22 -19.36
CA GLU A 242 28.01 -27.68 -20.50
C GLU A 242 26.87 -28.58 -20.00
N ILE A 243 25.65 -28.29 -20.40
CA ILE A 243 24.47 -29.09 -20.09
C ILE A 243 23.84 -29.56 -21.40
N SER A 244 23.68 -30.85 -21.57
CA SER A 244 22.96 -31.40 -22.71
C SER A 244 21.47 -31.06 -22.62
N LEU A 245 20.95 -30.38 -23.61
CA LEU A 245 19.52 -30.05 -23.68
C LEU A 245 18.70 -31.31 -24.07
N PRO A 246 17.43 -31.39 -23.62
CA PRO A 246 16.52 -32.44 -24.02
C PRO A 246 16.39 -32.51 -25.56
N ILE A 247 16.42 -33.70 -26.12
CA ILE A 247 16.34 -33.94 -27.58
C ILE A 247 15.06 -33.35 -28.18
N ASP A 248 13.97 -33.31 -27.41
CA ASP A 248 12.66 -32.82 -27.85
C ASP A 248 12.45 -31.30 -27.61
N LEU A 249 13.47 -30.58 -27.17
CA LEU A 249 13.35 -29.14 -26.95
C LEU A 249 13.14 -28.43 -28.29
N LYS A 250 12.04 -27.68 -28.41
CA LYS A 250 11.73 -26.96 -29.64
C LYS A 250 12.44 -25.58 -29.61
N ARG A 251 12.72 -25.04 -30.80
CA ARG A 251 13.24 -23.68 -30.90
C ARG A 251 12.29 -22.69 -30.23
N GLY A 252 12.84 -21.83 -29.38
CA GLY A 252 12.06 -20.87 -28.62
C GLY A 252 12.84 -20.21 -27.49
N LEU A 253 12.18 -19.33 -26.76
CA LEU A 253 12.70 -18.64 -25.57
C LEU A 253 12.37 -19.48 -24.33
N TYR A 254 13.36 -19.67 -23.47
CA TYR A 254 13.27 -20.46 -22.25
C TYR A 254 13.86 -19.73 -21.07
N ILE A 255 13.49 -20.14 -19.86
CA ILE A 255 14.05 -19.68 -18.61
C ILE A 255 14.84 -20.82 -17.98
N LEU A 256 16.10 -20.57 -17.69
CA LEU A 256 16.96 -21.42 -16.90
C LEU A 256 16.99 -20.90 -15.46
N THR A 257 16.78 -21.77 -14.48
CA THR A 257 17.01 -21.44 -13.06
C THR A 257 18.19 -22.24 -12.52
N ILE A 258 19.06 -21.59 -11.76
CA ILE A 258 20.19 -22.21 -11.06
C ILE A 258 19.97 -21.97 -9.57
N THR A 259 19.94 -23.04 -8.78
CA THR A 259 19.75 -22.98 -7.32
C THR A 259 20.92 -23.71 -6.64
N SER A 260 21.64 -23.05 -5.74
CA SER A 260 22.72 -23.63 -4.92
C SER A 260 22.72 -22.99 -3.53
N GLY A 261 22.30 -23.75 -2.52
CA GLY A 261 22.10 -23.19 -1.17
C GLY A 261 21.06 -22.06 -1.16
N GLU A 262 21.44 -20.90 -0.64
CA GLU A 262 20.60 -19.67 -0.65
C GLU A 262 20.67 -18.89 -1.97
N TYR A 263 21.52 -19.32 -2.89
CA TYR A 263 21.69 -18.66 -4.19
C TYR A 263 20.69 -19.19 -5.21
N ASN A 264 19.99 -18.24 -5.83
CA ASN A 264 19.04 -18.52 -6.90
C ASN A 264 19.26 -17.53 -8.05
N GLN A 265 19.41 -18.02 -9.26
CA GLN A 265 19.54 -17.21 -10.47
C GLN A 265 18.59 -17.71 -11.55
N ALA A 266 18.01 -16.77 -12.30
CA ALA A 266 17.21 -17.09 -13.49
C ALA A 266 17.81 -16.38 -14.71
N ILE A 267 17.98 -17.13 -15.80
CA ILE A 267 18.62 -16.67 -17.04
C ILE A 267 17.70 -16.99 -18.20
N LYS A 268 17.50 -16.05 -19.11
CA LYS A 268 16.81 -16.32 -20.39
C LYS A 268 17.80 -16.84 -21.40
N PHE A 269 17.43 -17.85 -22.16
CA PHE A 269 18.19 -18.31 -23.32
C PHE A 269 17.28 -18.67 -24.50
N ILE A 270 17.83 -18.60 -25.69
CA ILE A 270 17.14 -18.97 -26.93
C ILE A 270 17.74 -20.29 -27.42
N TYR A 271 16.86 -21.27 -27.67
CA TYR A 271 17.22 -22.56 -28.31
C TYR A 271 16.77 -22.55 -29.75
#